data_d73f536af6d8e1afa8da0503a1430268
#
_entry.id   d73f536af6d8e1afa8da0503a1430268
#
_cell.length_a   1.000
_cell.length_b   1.000
_cell.length_c   1.000
_cell.angle_alpha   90.00
_cell.angle_beta   90.00
_cell.angle_gamma   90.00
#
_symmetry.space_group_name_H-M   'P 1'
#
loop_
_entity.id
_entity.type
_entity.pdbx_description
1 polymer ?
#
loop_
_entity_poly.entity_id
_entity_poly.type
_entity_poly.pdbx_seq_one_letter_code
_entity_poly.pdbx_strand_id
1 'polypeptide(L)'
;MTDIDARLREDVHLLGELLGNTIREQYGDRFLDKTEQIRKAAKADRRGSMDAELSASLNQLGEDELLPVARAFNQFLNLANIAEQYQLIHRREESKPAPFEARVLPELLARLRAEGHGAESLARQLGRLEIELVLTAHPTE
;
A
#
# COMPACT_ATOMS: atom_id res chain seq x y z
N MET A 1 7.47 -10.94 14.18
CA MET A 1 7.72 -9.87 13.19
C MET A 1 8.57 -10.53 12.12
N THR A 2 8.01 -10.76 10.95
CA THR A 2 8.64 -11.54 9.89
C THR A 2 9.76 -10.72 9.23
N ASP A 3 10.81 -11.39 8.74
CA ASP A 3 11.94 -10.78 8.00
C ASP A 3 11.46 -9.91 6.81
N ILE A 4 10.35 -10.29 6.22
CA ILE A 4 9.69 -9.60 5.11
C ILE A 4 9.14 -8.22 5.52
N ASP A 5 8.58 -8.10 6.72
CA ASP A 5 8.09 -6.82 7.22
C ASP A 5 9.24 -5.84 7.48
N ALA A 6 10.45 -6.35 7.74
CA ALA A 6 11.65 -5.54 7.89
C ALA A 6 12.13 -5.02 6.53
N ARG A 7 12.27 -5.89 5.52
CA ARG A 7 12.69 -5.52 4.16
C ARG A 7 11.73 -4.52 3.51
N LEU A 8 10.42 -4.75 3.62
CA LEU A 8 9.42 -3.80 3.11
C LEU A 8 9.56 -2.42 3.74
N ARG A 9 9.80 -2.36 5.06
CA ARG A 9 10.03 -1.06 5.74
C ARG A 9 11.29 -0.37 5.27
N GLU A 10 12.36 -1.11 5.03
CA GLU A 10 13.62 -0.60 4.49
C GLU A 10 13.43 -0.02 3.10
N ASP A 11 12.74 -0.73 2.21
CA ASP A 11 12.42 -0.26 0.85
C ASP A 11 11.54 1.00 0.88
N VAL A 12 10.47 1.00 1.68
CA VAL A 12 9.60 2.18 1.82
C VAL A 12 10.37 3.36 2.43
N HIS A 13 11.28 3.11 3.36
CA HIS A 13 12.13 4.15 3.95
C HIS A 13 13.07 4.76 2.91
N LEU A 14 13.78 3.91 2.16
CA LEU A 14 14.69 4.34 1.09
C LEU A 14 13.95 5.17 0.03
N LEU A 15 12.81 4.68 -0.45
CA LEU A 15 12.01 5.40 -1.46
C LEU A 15 11.45 6.72 -0.90
N GLY A 16 11.09 6.75 0.38
CA GLY A 16 10.67 7.97 1.08
C GLY A 16 11.79 9.00 1.20
N GLU A 17 13.03 8.58 1.49
CA GLU A 17 14.19 9.46 1.51
C GLU A 17 14.51 10.05 0.13
N LEU A 18 14.47 9.23 -0.92
CA LEU A 18 14.69 9.69 -2.30
C LEU A 18 13.62 10.71 -2.72
N LEU A 19 12.35 10.45 -2.40
CA LEU A 19 11.28 11.40 -2.64
C LEU A 19 11.49 12.70 -1.85
N GLY A 20 11.86 12.61 -0.58
CA GLY A 20 12.17 13.79 0.26
C GLY A 20 13.30 14.63 -0.32
N ASN A 21 14.37 14.01 -0.82
CA ASN A 21 15.45 14.70 -1.50
C ASN A 21 14.98 15.40 -2.78
N THR A 22 14.17 14.75 -3.59
CA THR A 22 13.58 15.33 -4.80
C THR A 22 12.68 16.54 -4.47
N ILE A 23 11.85 16.43 -3.43
CA ILE A 23 11.00 17.54 -2.96
C ILE A 23 11.87 18.71 -2.48
N ARG A 24 12.95 18.43 -1.75
CA ARG A 24 13.90 19.46 -1.29
C ARG A 24 14.56 20.20 -2.44
N GLU A 25 14.98 19.47 -3.47
CA GLU A 25 15.60 20.04 -4.65
C GLU A 25 14.64 20.91 -5.46
N GLN A 26 13.39 20.53 -5.56
CA GLN A 26 12.38 21.23 -6.37
C GLN A 26 11.71 22.40 -5.64
N TYR A 27 11.42 22.25 -4.35
CA TYR A 27 10.59 23.18 -3.58
C TYR A 27 11.31 23.79 -2.35
N GLY A 28 12.51 23.30 -2.02
CA GLY A 28 13.31 23.77 -0.89
C GLY A 28 12.95 23.10 0.45
N ASP A 29 13.82 23.34 1.45
CA ASP A 29 13.71 22.72 2.79
C ASP A 29 12.41 23.10 3.50
N ARG A 30 12.00 24.36 3.42
CA ARG A 30 10.77 24.83 4.09
C ARG A 30 9.51 24.06 3.65
N PHE A 31 9.42 23.74 2.37
CA PHE A 31 8.30 22.99 1.84
C PHE A 31 8.35 21.53 2.29
N LEU A 32 9.53 20.92 2.29
CA LEU A 32 9.73 19.57 2.80
C LEU A 32 9.35 19.49 4.28
N ASP A 33 9.77 20.45 5.12
CA ASP A 33 9.44 20.49 6.55
C ASP A 33 7.92 20.55 6.77
N LYS A 34 7.19 21.39 6.03
CA LYS A 34 5.73 21.44 6.07
C LYS A 34 5.08 20.10 5.71
N THR A 35 5.55 19.49 4.61
CA THR A 35 5.04 18.18 4.16
C THR A 35 5.27 17.10 5.22
N GLU A 36 6.45 17.09 5.86
CA GLU A 36 6.77 16.17 6.95
C GLU A 36 5.95 16.44 8.23
N GLN A 37 5.63 17.69 8.55
CA GLN A 37 4.73 18.02 9.66
C GLN A 37 3.33 17.44 9.42
N ILE A 38 2.77 17.63 8.23
CA ILE A 38 1.47 17.06 7.85
C ILE A 38 1.50 15.52 7.93
N ARG A 39 2.56 14.89 7.42
CA ARG A 39 2.72 13.43 7.48
C ARG A 39 2.75 12.92 8.91
N LYS A 40 3.48 13.59 9.80
CA LYS A 40 3.56 13.24 11.23
C LYS A 40 2.22 13.42 11.93
N ALA A 41 1.53 14.54 11.69
CA ALA A 41 0.20 14.80 12.23
C ALA A 41 -0.83 13.75 11.77
N ALA A 42 -0.87 13.42 10.47
CA ALA A 42 -1.76 12.39 9.94
C ALA A 42 -1.45 10.98 10.50
N LYS A 43 -0.18 10.68 10.80
CA LYS A 43 0.20 9.42 11.44
C LYS A 43 -0.20 9.37 12.92
N ALA A 44 -0.16 10.49 13.61
CA ALA A 44 -0.60 10.60 15.01
C ALA A 44 -2.12 10.48 15.13
N ASP A 45 -2.86 11.07 14.19
CA ASP A 45 -4.32 11.03 14.13
C ASP A 45 -4.89 9.61 14.00
N ARG A 46 -4.28 8.73 13.23
CA ARG A 46 -4.64 7.30 13.16
C ARG A 46 -4.67 6.59 14.52
N ARG A 47 -4.09 7.19 15.56
CA ARG A 47 -4.10 6.70 16.94
C ARG A 47 -5.19 7.35 17.79
N GLY A 48 -6.06 8.17 17.18
CA GLY A 48 -7.24 8.73 17.83
C GLY A 48 -6.98 9.97 18.68
N SER A 49 -5.94 10.75 18.40
CA SER A 49 -5.56 11.81 19.32
C SER A 49 -5.52 13.24 18.79
N MET A 50 -5.64 13.55 17.48
CA MET A 50 -5.32 14.92 17.07
C MET A 50 -5.85 15.40 15.70
N ASP A 51 -7.16 15.35 15.49
CA ASP A 51 -7.82 16.05 14.36
C ASP A 51 -7.44 17.54 14.27
N ALA A 52 -7.21 18.19 15.43
CA ALA A 52 -6.92 19.61 15.51
C ALA A 52 -5.52 19.97 14.97
N GLU A 53 -4.50 19.13 15.22
CA GLU A 53 -3.13 19.41 14.78
C GLU A 53 -2.97 19.21 13.26
N LEU A 54 -3.60 18.16 12.72
CA LEU A 54 -3.63 17.93 11.28
C LEU A 54 -4.37 19.06 10.56
N SER A 55 -5.54 19.45 11.06
CA SER A 55 -6.32 20.56 10.51
C SER A 55 -5.55 21.88 10.58
N ALA A 56 -4.87 22.17 11.70
CA ALA A 56 -4.04 23.36 11.83
C ALA A 56 -2.86 23.36 10.83
N SER A 57 -2.21 22.21 10.64
CA SER A 57 -1.10 22.07 9.68
C SER A 57 -1.59 22.28 8.24
N LEU A 58 -2.75 21.74 7.88
CA LEU A 58 -3.34 21.91 6.56
C LEU A 58 -3.78 23.36 6.30
N ASN A 59 -4.35 24.04 7.30
CA ASN A 59 -4.78 25.44 7.19
C ASN A 59 -3.59 26.44 7.08
N GLN A 60 -2.37 26.02 7.38
CA GLN A 60 -1.15 26.80 7.19
C GLN A 60 -0.56 26.72 5.77
N LEU A 61 -1.14 25.89 4.90
CA LEU A 61 -0.71 25.80 3.51
C LEU A 61 -1.25 27.00 2.72
N GLY A 62 -0.38 27.58 1.88
CA GLY A 62 -0.78 28.51 0.85
C GLY A 62 -1.52 27.80 -0.29
N GLU A 63 -2.31 28.54 -1.05
CA GLU A 63 -3.06 27.99 -2.19
C GLU A 63 -2.13 27.32 -3.22
N ASP A 64 -0.94 27.87 -3.42
CA ASP A 64 0.12 27.38 -4.29
C ASP A 64 0.84 26.14 -3.75
N GLU A 65 0.73 25.86 -2.44
CA GLU A 65 1.35 24.71 -1.78
C GLU A 65 0.42 23.47 -1.76
N LEU A 66 -0.89 23.64 -1.87
CA LEU A 66 -1.87 22.55 -1.74
C LEU A 66 -1.65 21.43 -2.78
N LEU A 67 -1.54 21.81 -4.04
CA LEU A 67 -1.34 20.83 -5.11
C LEU A 67 0.01 20.13 -5.03
N PRO A 68 1.15 20.82 -4.82
CA PRO A 68 2.44 20.16 -4.57
C PRO A 68 2.42 19.20 -3.38
N VAL A 69 1.79 19.56 -2.26
CA VAL A 69 1.67 18.67 -1.09
C VAL A 69 0.84 17.43 -1.44
N ALA A 70 -0.31 17.59 -2.09
CA ALA A 70 -1.14 16.47 -2.52
C ALA A 70 -0.37 15.53 -3.47
N ARG A 71 0.41 16.07 -4.40
CA ARG A 71 1.30 15.30 -5.29
C ARG A 71 2.37 14.54 -4.53
N ALA A 72 3.01 15.17 -3.53
CA ALA A 72 4.02 14.51 -2.71
C ALA A 72 3.45 13.28 -1.98
N PHE A 73 2.25 13.40 -1.39
CA PHE A 73 1.59 12.26 -0.75
C PHE A 73 1.17 11.19 -1.74
N ASN A 74 0.64 11.56 -2.91
CA ASN A 74 0.29 10.60 -3.95
C ASN A 74 1.51 9.83 -4.44
N GLN A 75 2.63 10.49 -4.68
CA GLN A 75 3.88 9.84 -5.07
C GLN A 75 4.40 8.91 -3.97
N PHE A 76 4.37 9.32 -2.71
CA PHE A 76 4.74 8.45 -1.60
C PHE A 76 3.91 7.17 -1.55
N LEU A 77 2.59 7.27 -1.72
CA LEU A 77 1.70 6.10 -1.75
C LEU A 77 1.99 5.19 -2.94
N ASN A 78 2.26 5.75 -4.11
CA ASN A 78 2.64 4.98 -5.30
C ASN A 78 3.96 4.23 -5.08
N LEU A 79 4.97 4.89 -4.51
CA LEU A 79 6.26 4.27 -4.18
C LEU A 79 6.11 3.16 -3.14
N ALA A 80 5.29 3.37 -2.11
CA ALA A 80 5.00 2.35 -1.11
C ALA A 80 4.31 1.12 -1.72
N ASN A 81 3.35 1.32 -2.64
CA ASN A 81 2.71 0.25 -3.39
C ASN A 81 3.71 -0.53 -4.28
N ILE A 82 4.64 0.18 -4.92
CA ILE A 82 5.70 -0.47 -5.72
C ILE A 82 6.60 -1.33 -4.83
N ALA A 83 7.02 -0.82 -3.66
CA ALA A 83 7.80 -1.58 -2.70
C ALA A 83 7.07 -2.84 -2.23
N GLU A 84 5.78 -2.73 -1.93
CA GLU A 84 4.96 -3.86 -1.53
C GLU A 84 4.86 -4.92 -2.64
N GLN A 85 4.58 -4.51 -3.88
CA GLN A 85 4.52 -5.41 -5.03
C GLN A 85 5.87 -6.09 -5.29
N TYR A 86 6.97 -5.35 -5.18
CA TYR A 86 8.32 -5.88 -5.32
C TYR A 86 8.59 -6.99 -4.29
N GLN A 87 8.29 -6.74 -3.02
CA GLN A 87 8.46 -7.75 -1.97
C GLN A 87 7.53 -8.96 -2.15
N LEU A 88 6.31 -8.77 -2.67
CA LEU A 88 5.42 -9.88 -3.00
C LEU A 88 5.96 -10.76 -4.11
N ILE A 89 6.57 -10.18 -5.15
CA ILE A 89 7.20 -10.93 -6.25
C ILE A 89 8.42 -11.70 -5.74
N HIS A 90 9.32 -11.06 -4.99
CA HIS A 90 10.51 -11.69 -4.42
C HIS A 90 10.17 -12.85 -3.49
N ARG A 91 9.14 -12.70 -2.67
CA ARG A 91 8.62 -13.77 -1.83
C ARG A 91 8.21 -14.99 -2.64
N ARG A 92 7.58 -14.77 -3.80
CA ARG A 92 7.17 -15.85 -4.70
C ARG A 92 8.37 -16.56 -5.33
N GLU A 93 9.43 -15.83 -5.65
CA GLU A 93 10.66 -16.39 -6.22
C GLU A 93 11.49 -17.17 -5.19
N GLU A 94 11.62 -16.66 -3.98
CA GLU A 94 12.34 -17.33 -2.87
C GLU A 94 11.60 -18.60 -2.40
N SER A 95 10.29 -18.60 -2.45
CA SER A 95 9.45 -19.77 -2.15
C SER A 95 9.39 -20.70 -3.36
N LYS A 96 10.48 -21.42 -3.71
CA LYS A 96 10.62 -22.32 -4.89
C LYS A 96 9.30 -22.77 -5.54
N PRO A 97 9.10 -22.51 -6.81
CA PRO A 97 7.79 -22.38 -7.44
C PRO A 97 7.13 -23.71 -7.76
N ALA A 98 6.03 -23.98 -7.12
CA ALA A 98 4.92 -24.38 -7.97
C ALA A 98 4.25 -23.08 -8.45
N PRO A 99 3.74 -23.00 -9.69
CA PRO A 99 2.96 -21.87 -10.13
C PRO A 99 1.92 -21.54 -9.07
N PHE A 100 1.66 -20.24 -8.80
CA PHE A 100 0.68 -19.81 -7.79
C PHE A 100 -0.65 -20.59 -7.91
N GLU A 101 -1.07 -20.85 -9.14
CA GLU A 101 -2.22 -21.65 -9.49
C GLU A 101 -2.14 -23.12 -9.06
N ALA A 102 -0.93 -23.69 -9.01
CA ALA A 102 -0.73 -25.10 -8.66
C ALA A 102 -0.72 -25.35 -7.15
N ARG A 103 -0.59 -24.34 -6.29
CA ARG A 103 -0.55 -24.51 -4.83
C ARG A 103 -1.84 -24.08 -4.13
N VAL A 104 -2.37 -22.91 -4.48
CA VAL A 104 -3.49 -22.32 -3.74
C VAL A 104 -4.75 -23.15 -3.90
N LEU A 105 -5.05 -23.60 -5.10
CA LEU A 105 -6.30 -24.34 -5.36
C LEU A 105 -6.30 -25.75 -4.76
N PRO A 106 -5.26 -26.58 -4.92
CA PRO A 106 -5.18 -27.89 -4.27
C PRO A 106 -5.20 -27.81 -2.74
N GLU A 107 -4.46 -26.87 -2.15
CA GLU A 107 -4.44 -26.68 -0.70
C GLU A 107 -5.79 -26.20 -0.17
N LEU A 108 -6.44 -25.27 -0.86
CA LEU A 108 -7.79 -24.81 -0.53
C LEU A 108 -8.79 -25.95 -0.61
N LEU A 109 -8.77 -26.75 -1.69
CA LEU A 109 -9.67 -27.90 -1.87
C LEU A 109 -9.43 -28.98 -0.81
N ALA A 110 -8.16 -29.22 -0.44
CA ALA A 110 -7.81 -30.16 0.63
C ALA A 110 -8.38 -29.69 1.98
N ARG A 111 -8.26 -28.39 2.29
CA ARG A 111 -8.83 -27.80 3.50
C ARG A 111 -10.35 -27.87 3.52
N LEU A 112 -11.01 -27.50 2.44
CA LEU A 112 -12.47 -27.56 2.33
C LEU A 112 -12.99 -28.99 2.47
N ARG A 113 -12.28 -29.98 1.94
CA ARG A 113 -12.59 -31.40 2.15
C ARG A 113 -12.45 -31.81 3.61
N ALA A 114 -11.39 -31.37 4.28
CA ALA A 114 -11.18 -31.67 5.70
C ALA A 114 -12.26 -31.03 6.60
N GLU A 115 -12.79 -29.88 6.19
CA GLU A 115 -13.91 -29.19 6.82
C GLU A 115 -15.29 -29.82 6.49
N GLY A 116 -15.33 -30.92 5.71
CA GLY A 116 -16.54 -31.66 5.40
C GLY A 116 -17.33 -31.18 4.16
N HIS A 117 -16.75 -30.29 3.36
CA HIS A 117 -17.37 -29.84 2.11
C HIS A 117 -17.21 -30.88 1.00
N GLY A 118 -18.29 -31.49 0.58
CA GLY A 118 -18.32 -32.43 -0.56
C GLY A 118 -18.31 -31.71 -1.90
N ALA A 119 -17.91 -32.41 -2.96
CA ALA A 119 -17.80 -31.88 -4.32
C ALA A 119 -19.09 -31.19 -4.82
N GLU A 120 -20.25 -31.76 -4.51
CA GLU A 120 -21.57 -31.22 -4.89
C GLU A 120 -21.88 -29.90 -4.17
N SER A 121 -21.51 -29.80 -2.89
CA SER A 121 -21.65 -28.57 -2.11
C SER A 121 -20.76 -27.45 -2.67
N LEU A 122 -19.53 -27.78 -3.01
CA LEU A 122 -18.58 -26.85 -3.62
C LEU A 122 -19.05 -26.39 -5.00
N ALA A 123 -19.52 -27.31 -5.87
CA ALA A 123 -20.02 -26.94 -7.19
C ALA A 123 -21.22 -25.99 -7.09
N ARG A 124 -22.12 -26.22 -6.12
CA ARG A 124 -23.26 -25.33 -5.88
C ARG A 124 -22.86 -23.95 -5.39
N GLN A 125 -21.84 -23.84 -4.55
CA GLN A 125 -21.34 -22.56 -4.07
C GLN A 125 -20.60 -21.80 -5.18
N LEU A 126 -19.77 -22.49 -5.98
CA LEU A 126 -19.09 -21.91 -7.13
C LEU A 126 -20.06 -21.40 -8.20
N GLY A 127 -21.17 -22.11 -8.42
CA GLY A 127 -22.22 -21.68 -9.35
C GLY A 127 -22.99 -20.42 -8.90
N ARG A 128 -22.80 -19.98 -7.66
CA ARG A 128 -23.37 -18.74 -7.11
C ARG A 128 -22.34 -17.61 -6.99
N LEU A 129 -21.09 -17.88 -7.35
CA LEU A 129 -20.01 -16.89 -7.28
C LEU A 129 -20.20 -15.87 -8.39
N GLU A 130 -20.42 -14.64 -8.02
CA GLU A 130 -20.34 -13.49 -8.94
C GLU A 130 -18.99 -12.81 -8.76
N ILE A 131 -18.26 -12.65 -9.86
CA ILE A 131 -16.96 -11.97 -9.86
C ILE A 131 -17.11 -10.70 -10.67
N GLU A 132 -17.05 -9.55 -10.01
CA GLU A 132 -17.02 -8.25 -10.66
C GLU A 132 -15.59 -7.73 -10.70
N LEU A 133 -15.07 -7.53 -11.91
CA LEU A 133 -13.75 -6.90 -12.11
C LEU A 133 -13.94 -5.41 -12.27
N VAL A 134 -13.59 -4.65 -11.24
CA VAL A 134 -13.57 -3.19 -11.32
C VAL A 134 -12.19 -2.77 -11.81
N LEU A 135 -12.11 -2.38 -13.09
CA LEU A 135 -10.92 -1.80 -13.70
C LEU A 135 -10.91 -0.31 -13.39
N THR A 136 -10.13 0.09 -12.40
CA THR A 136 -9.84 1.51 -12.18
C THR A 136 -8.69 1.91 -13.11
N ALA A 137 -8.99 2.74 -14.10
CA ALA A 137 -7.93 3.40 -14.85
C ALA A 137 -7.25 4.40 -13.90
N HIS A 138 -6.03 4.12 -13.45
CA HIS A 138 -5.18 5.17 -12.95
C HIS A 138 -4.72 5.99 -14.16
N PRO A 139 -5.05 7.28 -14.24
CA PRO A 139 -4.41 8.13 -15.22
C PRO A 139 -2.94 8.22 -14.85
N THR A 140 -2.12 7.48 -15.57
CA THR A 140 -0.67 7.71 -15.60
C THR A 140 -0.45 8.88 -16.54
N GLU A 141 -0.40 10.09 -16.04
CA GLU A 141 0.26 11.22 -16.67
C GLU A 141 1.54 11.55 -15.90
#